data_d82b2c546ed31730c0a27e06a792a685
#
_entry.id   d82b2c546ed31730c0a27e06a792a685
#
_cell.length_a   1.000
_cell.length_b   1.000
_cell.length_c   1.000
_cell.angle_alpha   90.00
_cell.angle_beta   90.00
_cell.angle_gamma   90.00
#
_symmetry.space_group_name_H-M   'P 1'
#
loop_
_entity.id
_entity.type
_entity.pdbx_description
1 polymer ?
#
loop_
_entity_poly.entity_id
_entity_poly.type
_entity_poly.pdbx_seq_one_letter_code
_entity_poly.pdbx_strand_id
1 'polypeptide(L)'
;MDIVKRWHIEPEQLQLEITETTVVSGISIVRERMEMLAAFGFRFSIDDFGTGYSSLSYLKELPISELKIDRYFVDEINFSNEEVPIVNTIIDMADAMGVSTVAEGIENDIQLRYLTARGCHVFQGFHLSRPIMKDAWMTLLKGRKAG
;
A
#
# COMPACT_ATOMS: atom_id res chain seq x y z
N MET A 1 22.30 3.31 1.02
CA MET A 1 22.54 4.77 0.89
C MET A 1 23.34 5.13 -0.37
N ASP A 2 24.33 4.34 -0.76
CA ASP A 2 25.19 4.68 -1.93
C ASP A 2 24.44 4.71 -3.27
N ILE A 3 23.46 3.80 -3.47
CA ILE A 3 22.63 3.78 -4.67
C ILE A 3 21.78 5.06 -4.79
N VAL A 4 21.11 5.44 -3.72
CA VAL A 4 20.23 6.63 -3.67
C VAL A 4 21.05 7.89 -3.99
N LYS A 5 22.21 8.05 -3.34
CA LYS A 5 23.13 9.17 -3.61
C LYS A 5 23.64 9.16 -5.04
N ARG A 6 24.05 7.99 -5.53
CA ARG A 6 24.61 7.83 -6.89
C ARG A 6 23.62 8.25 -7.99
N TRP A 7 22.32 7.99 -7.76
CA TRP A 7 21.26 8.28 -8.74
C TRP A 7 20.50 9.56 -8.47
N HIS A 8 20.92 10.35 -7.45
CA HIS A 8 20.26 11.59 -7.05
C HIS A 8 18.76 11.40 -6.80
N ILE A 9 18.41 10.28 -6.11
CA ILE A 9 17.03 9.98 -5.73
C ILE A 9 16.83 10.49 -4.30
N GLU A 10 15.80 11.28 -4.07
CA GLU A 10 15.41 11.65 -2.71
C GLU A 10 14.77 10.45 -2.01
N PRO A 11 15.19 10.10 -0.77
CA PRO A 11 14.65 8.93 -0.06
C PRO A 11 13.12 8.94 0.04
N GLU A 12 12.50 10.11 0.16
CA GLU A 12 11.03 10.29 0.21
C GLU A 12 10.30 9.84 -1.05
N GLN A 13 11.03 9.72 -2.17
CA GLN A 13 10.49 9.20 -3.43
C GLN A 13 10.42 7.67 -3.47
N LEU A 14 11.02 7.01 -2.47
CA LEU A 14 11.06 5.55 -2.37
C LEU A 14 10.15 5.07 -1.24
N GLN A 15 9.25 4.18 -1.62
CA GLN A 15 8.42 3.41 -0.70
C GLN A 15 9.04 2.01 -0.57
N LEU A 16 9.33 1.59 0.65
CA LEU A 16 9.85 0.26 0.94
C LEU A 16 8.70 -0.62 1.45
N GLU A 17 8.46 -1.72 0.76
CA GLU A 17 7.40 -2.66 1.11
C GLU A 17 7.96 -3.76 2.02
N ILE A 18 7.24 -4.04 3.10
CA ILE A 18 7.58 -5.11 4.06
C ILE A 18 6.34 -5.95 4.26
N THR A 19 6.46 -7.26 4.04
CA THR A 19 5.34 -8.16 4.27
C THR A 19 4.98 -8.27 5.75
N GLU A 20 3.70 -8.44 6.05
CA GLU A 20 3.20 -8.65 7.41
C GLU A 20 3.97 -9.75 8.15
N THR A 21 4.23 -10.87 7.50
CA THR A 21 4.97 -12.01 8.06
C THR A 21 6.39 -11.64 8.50
N THR A 22 7.09 -10.80 7.74
CA THR A 22 8.44 -10.32 8.07
C THR A 22 8.42 -9.50 9.36
N VAL A 23 7.42 -8.63 9.51
CA VAL A 23 7.25 -7.81 10.72
C VAL A 23 7.05 -8.68 11.94
N VAL A 24 6.16 -9.67 11.87
CA VAL A 24 5.83 -10.56 13.01
C VAL A 24 7.03 -11.38 13.45
N SER A 25 7.85 -11.85 12.52
CA SER A 25 8.98 -12.75 12.81
C SER A 25 10.13 -12.10 13.57
N GLY A 26 10.23 -10.76 13.59
CA GLY A 26 11.36 -10.07 14.20
C GLY A 26 11.11 -8.60 14.53
N ILE A 27 9.97 -8.31 15.14
CA ILE A 27 9.42 -6.96 15.33
C ILE A 27 10.44 -5.92 15.86
N SER A 28 11.22 -6.27 16.89
CA SER A 28 12.18 -5.32 17.49
C SER A 28 13.28 -4.91 16.53
N ILE A 29 13.84 -5.90 15.81
CA ILE A 29 14.91 -5.66 14.84
C ILE A 29 14.38 -4.93 13.61
N VAL A 30 13.19 -5.32 13.14
CA VAL A 30 12.53 -4.69 11.98
C VAL A 30 12.23 -3.23 12.32
N ARG A 31 11.63 -2.95 13.48
CA ARG A 31 11.33 -1.57 13.92
C ARG A 31 12.58 -0.71 13.98
N GLU A 32 13.65 -1.16 14.63
CA GLU A 32 14.91 -0.41 14.72
C GLU A 32 15.46 -0.04 13.34
N ARG A 33 15.43 -1.00 12.40
CA ARG A 33 15.87 -0.78 11.02
C ARG A 33 14.98 0.19 10.27
N MET A 34 13.67 0.08 10.44
CA MET A 34 12.70 0.99 9.84
C MET A 34 12.88 2.42 10.37
N GLU A 35 12.99 2.60 11.69
CA GLU A 35 13.22 3.91 12.32
C GLU A 35 14.51 4.57 11.80
N MET A 36 15.58 3.79 11.68
CA MET A 36 16.84 4.29 11.12
C MET A 36 16.70 4.74 9.67
N LEU A 37 15.99 4.00 8.84
CA LEU A 37 15.77 4.37 7.43
C LEU A 37 14.74 5.51 7.29
N ALA A 38 13.71 5.54 8.12
CA ALA A 38 12.74 6.64 8.17
C ALA A 38 13.41 7.97 8.53
N ALA A 39 14.43 7.97 9.40
CA ALA A 39 15.23 9.15 9.71
C ALA A 39 16.00 9.70 8.49
N PHE A 40 16.21 8.90 7.45
CA PHE A 40 16.74 9.34 6.15
C PHE A 40 15.67 9.78 5.15
N GLY A 41 14.38 9.66 5.51
CA GLY A 41 13.25 10.06 4.67
C GLY A 41 12.57 8.90 3.91
N PHE A 42 13.03 7.65 4.04
CA PHE A 42 12.35 6.52 3.41
C PHE A 42 10.95 6.33 4.00
N ARG A 43 9.98 5.99 3.15
CA ARG A 43 8.62 5.61 3.54
C ARG A 43 8.46 4.11 3.54
N PHE A 44 7.52 3.62 4.35
CA PHE A 44 7.24 2.20 4.46
C PHE A 44 5.77 1.89 4.24
N SER A 45 5.49 0.79 3.54
CA SER A 45 4.18 0.16 3.48
C SER A 45 4.24 -1.27 4.00
N ILE A 46 3.13 -1.71 4.60
CA ILE A 46 2.95 -3.13 4.93
C ILE A 46 2.22 -3.78 3.77
N ASP A 47 2.85 -4.82 3.22
CA ASP A 47 2.33 -5.62 2.11
C ASP A 47 1.60 -6.87 2.60
N ASP A 48 0.69 -7.42 1.79
CA ASP A 48 -0.12 -8.61 2.06
C ASP A 48 -0.90 -8.51 3.38
N PHE A 49 -1.34 -7.29 3.77
CA PHE A 49 -1.94 -7.06 5.07
C PHE A 49 -3.29 -7.77 5.23
N GLY A 50 -3.46 -8.45 6.38
CA GLY A 50 -4.66 -9.22 6.72
C GLY A 50 -4.56 -10.72 6.41
N THR A 51 -3.47 -11.17 5.76
CA THR A 51 -3.25 -12.60 5.45
C THR A 51 -2.56 -13.35 6.60
N GLY A 52 -2.04 -12.61 7.59
CA GLY A 52 -1.28 -13.14 8.73
C GLY A 52 -1.97 -12.95 10.08
N TYR A 53 -1.22 -13.24 11.16
CA TYR A 53 -1.67 -13.08 12.56
C TYR A 53 -1.17 -11.75 13.15
N SER A 54 -1.50 -10.63 12.55
CA SER A 54 -1.04 -9.34 13.06
C SER A 54 -1.74 -8.94 14.36
N SER A 55 -0.95 -8.68 15.39
CA SER A 55 -1.44 -7.95 16.54
C SER A 55 -1.39 -6.45 16.24
N LEU A 56 -2.52 -5.78 16.27
CA LEU A 56 -2.66 -4.33 16.08
C LEU A 56 -1.73 -3.49 16.96
N SER A 57 -1.31 -4.06 18.10
CA SER A 57 -0.51 -3.32 19.08
C SER A 57 0.86 -2.90 18.57
N TYR A 58 1.51 -3.72 17.74
CA TYR A 58 2.84 -3.37 17.24
C TYR A 58 2.83 -2.56 15.93
N LEU A 59 1.75 -2.66 15.13
CA LEU A 59 1.64 -1.83 13.93
C LEU A 59 1.70 -0.34 14.26
N LYS A 60 1.09 0.07 15.37
CA LYS A 60 1.12 1.47 15.83
C LYS A 60 2.51 1.97 16.20
N GLU A 61 3.44 1.07 16.48
CA GLU A 61 4.82 1.41 16.84
C GLU A 61 5.75 1.51 15.63
N LEU A 62 5.28 1.10 14.45
CA LEU A 62 6.08 1.12 13.23
C LEU A 62 5.95 2.46 12.49
N PRO A 63 7.04 2.98 11.92
CA PRO A 63 7.02 4.21 11.12
C PRO A 63 6.49 3.93 9.70
N ILE A 64 5.26 3.40 9.61
CA ILE A 64 4.59 3.12 8.35
C ILE A 64 3.77 4.33 7.88
N SER A 65 3.64 4.47 6.58
CA SER A 65 2.82 5.48 5.93
C SER A 65 1.62 4.89 5.18
N GLU A 66 1.61 3.56 5.00
CA GLU A 66 0.65 2.92 4.12
C GLU A 66 0.41 1.45 4.48
N LEU A 67 -0.84 0.98 4.29
CA LEU A 67 -1.24 -0.42 4.33
C LEU A 67 -1.75 -0.84 2.96
N LYS A 68 -1.28 -1.98 2.45
CA LYS A 68 -1.72 -2.56 1.19
C LYS A 68 -2.75 -3.65 1.46
N ILE A 69 -3.96 -3.46 0.93
CA ILE A 69 -5.04 -4.44 1.02
C ILE A 69 -4.78 -5.49 -0.05
N ASP A 70 -4.49 -6.71 0.38
CA ASP A 70 -4.16 -7.80 -0.52
C ASP A 70 -5.31 -8.11 -1.49
N ARG A 71 -4.95 -8.49 -2.71
CA ARG A 71 -5.88 -8.90 -3.76
C ARG A 71 -6.87 -9.95 -3.28
N TYR A 72 -6.47 -10.88 -2.43
CA TYR A 72 -7.33 -11.92 -1.91
C TYR A 72 -8.62 -11.35 -1.31
N PHE A 73 -8.53 -10.27 -0.55
CA PHE A 73 -9.70 -9.60 0.03
C PHE A 73 -10.45 -8.72 -0.96
N VAL A 74 -9.73 -8.12 -1.91
CA VAL A 74 -10.35 -7.32 -2.98
C VAL A 74 -11.20 -8.20 -3.90
N ASP A 75 -10.79 -9.44 -4.13
CA ASP A 75 -11.53 -10.41 -4.95
C ASP A 75 -12.85 -10.85 -4.28
N GLU A 76 -13.03 -10.65 -2.96
CA GLU A 76 -14.31 -10.90 -2.28
C GLU A 76 -15.38 -9.83 -2.61
N ILE A 77 -14.99 -8.70 -3.15
CA ILE A 77 -15.91 -7.62 -3.54
C ILE A 77 -16.60 -8.00 -4.86
N ASN A 78 -17.77 -8.66 -4.76
CA ASN A 78 -18.49 -9.16 -5.93
C ASN A 78 -19.69 -8.28 -6.33
N PHE A 79 -20.33 -7.60 -5.34
CA PHE A 79 -21.50 -6.76 -5.56
C PHE A 79 -21.35 -5.45 -4.78
N SER A 80 -21.76 -4.34 -5.40
CA SER A 80 -21.63 -2.99 -4.82
C SER A 80 -22.39 -2.78 -3.50
N ASN A 81 -23.35 -3.64 -3.17
CA ASN A 81 -24.21 -3.53 -2.00
C ASN A 81 -23.89 -4.56 -0.90
N GLU A 82 -22.96 -5.48 -1.12
CA GLU A 82 -22.52 -6.42 -0.10
C GLU A 82 -21.33 -5.84 0.66
N GLU A 83 -21.39 -5.93 1.99
CA GLU A 83 -20.25 -5.54 2.83
C GLU A 83 -19.19 -6.64 2.82
N VAL A 84 -17.94 -6.22 2.72
CA VAL A 84 -16.76 -7.07 2.90
C VAL A 84 -16.08 -6.65 4.21
N PRO A 85 -16.44 -7.30 5.34
CA PRO A 85 -16.07 -6.83 6.67
C PRO A 85 -14.56 -6.70 6.87
N ILE A 86 -13.78 -7.59 6.27
CA ILE A 86 -12.32 -7.54 6.41
C ILE A 86 -11.72 -6.31 5.72
N VAL A 87 -12.16 -5.97 4.53
CA VAL A 87 -11.73 -4.78 3.79
C VAL A 87 -12.10 -3.52 4.57
N ASN A 88 -13.34 -3.45 5.07
CA ASN A 88 -13.80 -2.32 5.88
C ASN A 88 -12.94 -2.16 7.14
N THR A 89 -12.65 -3.27 7.82
CA THR A 89 -11.83 -3.26 9.04
C THR A 89 -10.41 -2.77 8.75
N ILE A 90 -9.80 -3.18 7.64
CA ILE A 90 -8.45 -2.72 7.25
C ILE A 90 -8.46 -1.21 6.98
N ILE A 91 -9.46 -0.69 6.28
CA ILE A 91 -9.58 0.74 5.98
C ILE A 91 -9.79 1.54 7.27
N ASP A 92 -10.75 1.14 8.11
CA ASP A 92 -11.04 1.81 9.38
C ASP A 92 -9.81 1.83 10.31
N MET A 93 -9.03 0.77 10.28
CA MET A 93 -7.79 0.67 11.05
C MET A 93 -6.71 1.61 10.51
N ALA A 94 -6.52 1.66 9.20
CA ALA A 94 -5.57 2.57 8.57
C ALA A 94 -5.91 4.03 8.90
N ASP A 95 -7.19 4.39 8.82
CA ASP A 95 -7.70 5.70 9.19
C ASP A 95 -7.41 6.03 10.66
N ALA A 96 -7.66 5.08 11.57
CA ALA A 96 -7.39 5.25 13.00
C ALA A 96 -5.89 5.40 13.31
N MET A 97 -5.02 4.88 12.45
CA MET A 97 -3.56 5.02 12.54
C MET A 97 -3.04 6.26 11.80
N GLY A 98 -3.85 6.92 10.99
CA GLY A 98 -3.44 8.06 10.17
C GLY A 98 -2.53 7.67 9.00
N VAL A 99 -2.67 6.43 8.48
CA VAL A 99 -1.91 5.92 7.33
C VAL A 99 -2.83 5.73 6.13
N SER A 100 -2.29 5.81 4.91
CA SER A 100 -3.07 5.58 3.69
C SER A 100 -3.31 4.09 3.43
N THR A 101 -4.33 3.80 2.62
CA THR A 101 -4.57 2.44 2.09
C THR A 101 -4.31 2.39 0.59
N VAL A 102 -3.71 1.30 0.13
CA VAL A 102 -3.61 0.92 -1.29
C VAL A 102 -4.37 -0.38 -1.48
N ALA A 103 -5.33 -0.41 -2.40
CA ALA A 103 -6.01 -1.64 -2.75
C ALA A 103 -5.37 -2.26 -3.99
N GLU A 104 -4.99 -3.53 -3.87
CA GLU A 104 -4.33 -4.27 -4.92
C GLU A 104 -5.27 -5.20 -5.69
N GLY A 105 -4.90 -5.50 -6.93
CA GLY A 105 -5.64 -6.46 -7.75
C GLY A 105 -6.99 -5.96 -8.25
N ILE A 106 -7.19 -4.65 -8.39
CA ILE A 106 -8.44 -4.11 -8.96
C ILE A 106 -8.62 -4.60 -10.39
N GLU A 107 -9.70 -5.34 -10.64
CA GLU A 107 -10.02 -5.92 -11.95
C GLU A 107 -11.30 -5.37 -12.57
N ASN A 108 -12.16 -4.69 -11.80
CA ASN A 108 -13.43 -4.18 -12.30
C ASN A 108 -13.94 -2.92 -11.58
N ASP A 109 -14.95 -2.28 -12.16
CA ASP A 109 -15.58 -1.07 -11.64
C ASP A 109 -16.27 -1.26 -10.29
N ILE A 110 -16.77 -2.46 -9.98
CA ILE A 110 -17.48 -2.74 -8.73
C ILE A 110 -16.49 -2.61 -7.56
N GLN A 111 -15.33 -3.25 -7.68
CA GLN A 111 -14.24 -3.17 -6.70
C GLN A 111 -13.79 -1.72 -6.51
N LEU A 112 -13.53 -1.01 -7.61
CA LEU A 112 -13.08 0.38 -7.57
C LEU A 112 -14.08 1.29 -6.85
N ARG A 113 -15.37 1.20 -7.18
CA ARG A 113 -16.42 2.01 -6.56
C ARG A 113 -16.60 1.69 -5.08
N TYR A 114 -16.63 0.40 -4.74
CA TYR A 114 -16.75 -0.03 -3.36
C TYR A 114 -15.64 0.56 -2.48
N LEU A 115 -14.40 0.35 -2.87
CA LEU A 115 -13.22 0.83 -2.15
C LEU A 115 -13.16 2.35 -2.06
N THR A 116 -13.49 3.04 -3.17
CA THR A 116 -13.57 4.52 -3.17
C THR A 116 -14.63 5.01 -2.19
N ALA A 117 -15.81 4.39 -2.16
CA ALA A 117 -16.88 4.75 -1.23
C ALA A 117 -16.50 4.52 0.25
N ARG A 118 -15.55 3.62 0.51
CA ARG A 118 -15.01 3.33 1.85
C ARG A 118 -13.80 4.18 2.24
N GLY A 119 -13.34 5.08 1.37
CA GLY A 119 -12.24 5.99 1.67
C GLY A 119 -10.86 5.52 1.20
N CYS A 120 -10.76 4.39 0.51
CA CYS A 120 -9.52 4.03 -0.16
C CYS A 120 -9.36 4.89 -1.44
N HIS A 121 -8.20 5.51 -1.62
CA HIS A 121 -7.95 6.45 -2.72
C HIS A 121 -6.76 6.07 -3.61
N VAL A 122 -6.01 5.04 -3.24
CA VAL A 122 -4.89 4.54 -4.05
C VAL A 122 -5.19 3.11 -4.49
N PHE A 123 -5.04 2.86 -5.78
CA PHE A 123 -5.46 1.62 -6.41
C PHE A 123 -4.39 1.08 -7.34
N GLN A 124 -4.21 -0.23 -7.32
CA GLN A 124 -3.34 -0.96 -8.22
C GLN A 124 -4.10 -2.16 -8.80
N GLY A 125 -4.07 -2.34 -10.12
CA GLY A 125 -4.72 -3.51 -10.74
C GLY A 125 -4.89 -3.40 -12.25
N PHE A 126 -5.26 -4.51 -12.86
CA PHE A 126 -5.39 -4.62 -14.32
C PHE A 126 -6.56 -3.82 -14.89
N HIS A 127 -7.53 -3.48 -14.07
CA HIS A 127 -8.59 -2.56 -14.45
C HIS A 127 -8.05 -1.17 -14.80
N LEU A 128 -7.01 -0.71 -14.10
CA LEU A 128 -6.38 0.58 -14.33
C LEU A 128 -5.34 0.53 -15.45
N SER A 129 -4.42 -0.43 -15.36
CA SER A 129 -3.41 -0.71 -16.38
C SER A 129 -2.74 -2.04 -16.10
N ARG A 130 -2.47 -2.82 -17.15
CA ARG A 130 -1.50 -3.92 -17.07
C ARG A 130 -0.09 -3.35 -16.98
N PRO A 131 0.91 -4.13 -16.49
CA PRO A 131 2.31 -3.73 -16.58
C PRO A 131 2.68 -3.37 -18.01
N ILE A 132 3.27 -2.20 -18.19
CA ILE A 132 3.67 -1.66 -19.49
C ILE A 132 5.15 -1.30 -19.50
N MET A 133 5.74 -1.29 -20.69
CA MET A 133 7.13 -0.91 -20.87
C MET A 133 7.34 0.58 -20.56
N LYS A 134 8.57 0.93 -20.16
CA LYS A 134 8.96 2.28 -19.73
C LYS A 134 8.47 3.38 -20.69
N ASP A 135 8.65 3.19 -22.00
CA ASP A 135 8.30 4.22 -22.98
C ASP A 135 6.79 4.47 -23.08
N ALA A 136 5.99 3.40 -22.96
CA ALA A 136 4.54 3.49 -22.89
C ALA A 136 4.11 4.19 -21.59
N TRP A 137 4.74 3.87 -20.45
CA TRP A 137 4.54 4.54 -19.17
C TRP A 137 4.83 6.03 -19.25
N MET A 138 5.97 6.42 -19.84
CA MET A 138 6.34 7.83 -20.03
C MET A 138 5.34 8.59 -20.89
N THR A 139 4.74 7.93 -21.89
CA THR A 139 3.68 8.52 -22.73
C THR A 139 2.40 8.73 -21.95
N LEU A 140 2.00 7.75 -21.14
CA LEU A 140 0.83 7.83 -20.25
C LEU A 140 0.94 8.99 -19.25
N LEU A 141 2.12 9.15 -18.63
CA LEU A 141 2.37 10.23 -17.68
C LEU A 141 2.31 11.61 -18.32
N LYS A 142 2.80 11.75 -19.56
CA LYS A 142 2.73 13.02 -20.30
C LYS A 142 1.28 13.39 -20.68
N GLY A 143 0.47 12.40 -21.04
CA GLY A 143 -0.94 12.60 -21.37
C GLY A 143 -1.80 13.04 -20.17
N ARG A 144 -1.44 12.65 -18.95
CA ARG A 144 -2.15 13.05 -17.71
C ARG A 144 -1.82 14.47 -17.21
N LYS A 145 -0.78 15.11 -17.71
CA LYS A 145 -0.41 16.49 -17.32
C LYS A 145 -1.21 17.58 -18.09
N ALA A 146 -2.12 17.20 -18.96
CA ALA A 146 -2.88 18.13 -19.81
C ALA A 146 -4.36 18.30 -19.37
N GLY A 147 -4.71 17.95 -18.12
CA GLY A 147 -6.04 18.15 -17.56
C GLY A 147 -6.01 18.93 -16.26
#